data_0bcdd8222f5ea84413b3daf2277eb45b
#
_entry.id   0bcdd8222f5ea84413b3daf2277eb45b
#
_cell.length_a   1.000
_cell.length_b   1.000
_cell.length_c   1.000
_cell.angle_alpha   90.00
_cell.angle_beta   90.00
_cell.angle_gamma   90.00
#
_symmetry.space_group_name_H-M   'P 1'
#
loop_
_entity.id
_entity.type
_entity.pdbx_description
1 polymer ?
#
loop_
_entity_poly.entity_id
_entity_poly.type
_entity_poly.pdbx_seq_one_letter_code
_entity_poly.pdbx_strand_id
1 'polypeptide(L)'
;MESKMLKQIFIAIFLMFAVDSFAQQKQKAISPGELWKDDQGNHINAHGGGMLYHKGTYYWFGEHKGEESNNAYVGVTCYSSKDLYNWKNESVALAVEDNPESLIYKGCIIERPKVIYNDQTKKFVMYFHSELFRRGYEAAYTGVAVSDKATGPYQFLRAARVNPGYWPLNMSQDHRRLKLKAEDYGKWWTPKWREGVEQGLFVRENFYSGQMSRDMTLFVDDNGKAYQIYSSEENLTLQIAELSNDYTRYTGKYIRVEPGGHNEAPTIFKRNGKYFMITSGCTGWDPNAARLLVADDILGEWKLYPNPCVGAGAELTFKSQGTYIFPVQGKKDAFIFMADRWRPSNPIDGRYIWLPIQFENDFPVIKWMDRWDLSVFN
;
A
#
# COMPACT_ATOMS: atom_id res chain seq x y z
N MET A 1 1.85 -75.94 51.82
CA MET A 1 1.23 -75.46 50.56
C MET A 1 1.53 -74.00 50.50
N GLU A 2 2.60 -73.66 49.71
CA GLU A 2 3.11 -72.31 49.60
C GLU A 2 2.53 -71.67 48.32
N SER A 3 1.90 -70.52 48.51
CA SER A 3 1.43 -69.67 47.43
C SER A 3 2.54 -68.69 47.05
N LYS A 4 3.13 -68.82 45.88
CA LYS A 4 4.07 -67.87 45.32
C LYS A 4 3.33 -66.71 44.74
N MET A 5 3.49 -65.55 45.39
CA MET A 5 3.02 -64.23 44.91
C MET A 5 4.00 -63.74 43.84
N LEU A 6 3.56 -63.66 42.57
CA LEU A 6 4.31 -63.03 41.47
C LEU A 6 4.19 -61.52 41.58
N LYS A 7 5.29 -60.83 41.88
CA LYS A 7 5.37 -59.36 41.76
C LYS A 7 5.58 -58.99 40.29
N GLN A 8 4.57 -58.41 39.66
CA GLN A 8 4.73 -57.74 38.37
C GLN A 8 5.30 -56.34 38.62
N ILE A 9 6.50 -56.11 38.09
CA ILE A 9 7.12 -54.80 38.05
C ILE A 9 6.66 -54.12 36.74
N PHE A 10 5.81 -53.08 36.85
CA PHE A 10 5.49 -52.18 35.74
C PHE A 10 6.64 -51.19 35.56
N ILE A 11 7.43 -51.35 34.49
CA ILE A 11 8.38 -50.34 34.03
C ILE A 11 7.60 -49.34 33.17
N ALA A 12 7.29 -48.16 33.70
CA ALA A 12 6.75 -47.05 32.95
C ALA A 12 7.90 -46.41 32.17
N ILE A 13 7.97 -46.69 30.87
CA ILE A 13 8.88 -45.97 29.97
C ILE A 13 8.24 -44.59 29.66
N PHE A 14 8.75 -43.55 30.29
CA PHE A 14 8.45 -42.15 29.93
C PHE A 14 9.22 -41.83 28.65
N LEU A 15 8.58 -41.91 27.50
CA LEU A 15 9.07 -41.36 26.23
C LEU A 15 8.95 -39.82 26.37
N MET A 16 10.02 -39.15 26.77
CA MET A 16 10.17 -37.71 26.58
C MET A 16 10.30 -37.45 25.09
N PHE A 17 9.22 -37.01 24.43
CA PHE A 17 9.32 -36.36 23.17
C PHE A 17 10.01 -35.00 23.43
N ALA A 18 11.31 -34.95 23.14
CA ALA A 18 12.00 -33.69 22.98
C ALA A 18 11.38 -33.02 21.75
N VAL A 19 10.49 -32.07 21.97
CA VAL A 19 10.08 -31.11 20.92
C VAL A 19 11.29 -30.22 20.73
N ASP A 20 12.15 -30.58 19.78
CA ASP A 20 13.18 -29.67 19.30
C ASP A 20 12.47 -28.42 18.73
N SER A 21 12.33 -27.44 19.58
CA SER A 21 11.95 -26.10 19.19
C SER A 21 13.09 -25.57 18.32
N PHE A 22 13.05 -25.82 17.03
CA PHE A 22 13.95 -25.17 16.08
C PHE A 22 13.66 -23.68 16.17
N ALA A 23 14.43 -22.98 17.02
CA ALA A 23 14.43 -21.54 17.04
C ALA A 23 14.79 -21.06 15.63
N GLN A 24 13.84 -20.47 14.93
CA GLN A 24 14.07 -19.91 13.59
C GLN A 24 15.29 -19.02 13.64
N GLN A 25 16.29 -19.30 12.80
CA GLN A 25 17.50 -18.49 12.76
C GLN A 25 17.13 -17.04 12.39
N LYS A 26 17.47 -16.10 13.29
CA LYS A 26 17.18 -14.68 13.07
C LYS A 26 17.82 -14.17 11.80
N GLN A 27 17.01 -13.59 10.94
CA GLN A 27 17.47 -12.91 9.74
C GLN A 27 18.24 -11.64 10.13
N LYS A 28 19.28 -11.31 9.36
CA LYS A 28 20.12 -10.11 9.55
C LYS A 28 20.24 -9.28 8.27
N ALA A 29 19.50 -9.65 7.24
CA ALA A 29 19.53 -8.99 5.95
C ALA A 29 18.19 -9.18 5.24
N ILE A 30 17.91 -8.32 4.29
CA ILE A 30 16.79 -8.36 3.36
C ILE A 30 17.27 -9.04 2.07
N SER A 31 16.51 -10.03 1.59
CA SER A 31 16.73 -10.71 0.31
C SER A 31 15.50 -10.51 -0.57
N PRO A 32 15.50 -9.48 -1.44
CA PRO A 32 14.36 -9.15 -2.28
C PRO A 32 13.97 -10.30 -3.21
N GLY A 33 12.66 -10.56 -3.32
CA GLY A 33 12.13 -11.63 -4.18
C GLY A 33 12.15 -13.04 -3.61
N GLU A 34 12.82 -13.24 -2.50
CA GLU A 34 12.80 -14.51 -1.77
C GLU A 34 11.51 -14.68 -0.96
N LEU A 35 11.26 -15.89 -0.49
CA LEU A 35 10.14 -16.18 0.40
C LEU A 35 10.47 -15.69 1.82
N TRP A 36 9.72 -14.72 2.31
CA TRP A 36 9.91 -14.21 3.67
C TRP A 36 8.95 -14.87 4.63
N LYS A 37 9.48 -15.30 5.76
CA LYS A 37 8.74 -16.02 6.79
C LYS A 37 8.54 -15.17 8.03
N ASP A 38 7.36 -15.31 8.62
CA ASP A 38 7.05 -14.75 9.94
C ASP A 38 7.65 -15.61 11.08
N ASP A 39 7.43 -15.21 12.32
CA ASP A 39 7.89 -15.91 13.54
C ASP A 39 7.28 -17.31 13.75
N GLN A 40 6.25 -17.64 12.96
CA GLN A 40 5.60 -18.95 12.96
C GLN A 40 6.09 -19.83 11.81
N GLY A 41 6.98 -19.32 10.95
CA GLY A 41 7.52 -20.02 9.78
C GLY A 41 6.64 -19.97 8.55
N ASN A 42 5.52 -19.24 8.56
CA ASN A 42 4.64 -19.07 7.42
C ASN A 42 5.14 -17.95 6.51
N HIS A 43 4.79 -18.03 5.22
CA HIS A 43 5.02 -16.90 4.31
C HIS A 43 4.25 -15.66 4.80
N ILE A 44 4.94 -14.52 4.88
CA ILE A 44 4.29 -13.25 5.23
C ILE A 44 3.26 -12.94 4.15
N ASN A 45 2.01 -12.70 4.55
CA ASN A 45 0.89 -12.41 3.67
C ASN A 45 0.39 -10.98 3.93
N ALA A 46 1.14 -9.99 3.41
CA ALA A 46 0.87 -8.58 3.59
C ALA A 46 1.13 -7.81 2.28
N HIS A 47 0.40 -8.19 1.22
CA HIS A 47 0.59 -7.67 -0.13
C HIS A 47 0.04 -6.25 -0.29
N GLY A 48 0.55 -5.50 -1.29
CA GLY A 48 0.12 -4.14 -1.56
C GLY A 48 0.29 -3.16 -0.41
N GLY A 49 1.05 -3.54 0.58
CA GLY A 49 1.04 -2.99 1.92
C GLY A 49 1.74 -1.66 2.11
N GLY A 50 1.73 -1.22 3.37
CA GLY A 50 2.44 -0.05 3.85
C GLY A 50 3.01 -0.26 5.24
N MET A 51 3.88 0.67 5.65
CA MET A 51 4.63 0.62 6.89
C MET A 51 4.23 1.78 7.80
N LEU A 52 3.98 1.47 9.08
CA LEU A 52 3.88 2.45 10.15
C LEU A 52 5.01 2.22 11.15
N TYR A 53 5.76 3.26 11.49
CA TYR A 53 6.62 3.22 12.67
C TYR A 53 5.93 3.92 13.84
N HIS A 54 5.81 3.24 14.97
CA HIS A 54 5.23 3.81 16.17
C HIS A 54 5.91 3.25 17.43
N LYS A 55 6.41 4.14 18.28
CA LYS A 55 7.02 3.81 19.60
C LYS A 55 8.04 2.66 19.55
N GLY A 56 9.01 2.76 18.63
CA GLY A 56 10.11 1.78 18.56
C GLY A 56 9.76 0.48 17.81
N THR A 57 8.63 0.42 17.11
CA THR A 57 8.18 -0.77 16.39
C THR A 57 7.67 -0.39 15.00
N TYR A 58 8.09 -1.15 14.00
CA TYR A 58 7.54 -1.10 12.65
C TYR A 58 6.33 -2.04 12.57
N TYR A 59 5.25 -1.56 11.97
CA TYR A 59 4.03 -2.33 11.70
C TYR A 59 3.80 -2.36 10.20
N TRP A 60 3.80 -3.54 9.61
CA TRP A 60 3.55 -3.76 8.21
C TRP A 60 2.12 -4.26 8.03
N PHE A 61 1.31 -3.49 7.33
CA PHE A 61 -0.07 -3.84 6.98
C PHE A 61 -0.14 -4.20 5.52
N GLY A 62 -0.91 -5.22 5.18
CA GLY A 62 -1.11 -5.60 3.79
C GLY A 62 -2.35 -6.45 3.59
N GLU A 63 -2.68 -6.62 2.34
CA GLU A 63 -3.76 -7.45 1.87
C GLU A 63 -3.47 -8.91 2.19
N HIS A 64 -4.41 -9.60 2.84
CA HIS A 64 -4.35 -11.06 2.96
C HIS A 64 -4.86 -11.69 1.67
N LYS A 65 -3.97 -12.21 0.87
CA LYS A 65 -4.30 -12.89 -0.40
C LYS A 65 -4.57 -14.38 -0.20
N GLY A 66 -5.50 -14.92 -0.99
CA GLY A 66 -5.70 -16.35 -1.16
C GLY A 66 -4.85 -16.92 -2.29
N GLU A 67 -4.99 -18.23 -2.54
CA GLU A 67 -4.28 -18.92 -3.62
C GLU A 67 -4.87 -18.64 -5.00
N GLU A 68 -6.20 -18.49 -5.10
CA GLU A 68 -6.91 -18.46 -6.37
C GLU A 68 -7.56 -17.10 -6.70
N SER A 69 -7.58 -16.17 -5.75
CA SER A 69 -8.37 -14.96 -5.90
C SER A 69 -7.78 -13.75 -5.19
N ASN A 70 -7.93 -12.57 -5.81
CA ASN A 70 -7.66 -11.28 -5.18
C ASN A 70 -8.79 -10.80 -4.26
N ASN A 71 -9.94 -11.50 -4.23
CA ASN A 71 -11.05 -11.14 -3.35
C ASN A 71 -10.67 -11.32 -1.89
N ALA A 72 -11.09 -10.37 -1.05
CA ALA A 72 -10.81 -10.39 0.37
C ALA A 72 -11.78 -11.35 1.10
N TYR A 73 -11.24 -12.47 1.56
CA TYR A 73 -11.95 -13.41 2.42
C TYR A 73 -11.53 -13.30 3.89
N VAL A 74 -10.43 -12.62 4.15
CA VAL A 74 -9.87 -12.37 5.49
C VAL A 74 -9.83 -10.86 5.79
N GLY A 75 -9.19 -10.06 4.93
CA GLY A 75 -9.07 -8.62 5.07
C GLY A 75 -7.62 -8.14 5.07
N VAL A 76 -7.23 -7.34 6.07
CA VAL A 76 -5.88 -6.77 6.20
C VAL A 76 -5.16 -7.44 7.36
N THR A 77 -3.97 -7.99 7.09
CA THR A 77 -3.07 -8.54 8.12
C THR A 77 -2.07 -7.50 8.60
N CYS A 78 -1.57 -7.71 9.81
CA CYS A 78 -0.54 -6.89 10.43
C CYS A 78 0.63 -7.77 10.90
N TYR A 79 1.84 -7.31 10.63
CA TYR A 79 3.08 -7.87 11.15
C TYR A 79 3.87 -6.78 11.86
N SER A 80 4.63 -7.14 12.89
CA SER A 80 5.47 -6.19 13.62
C SER A 80 6.93 -6.60 13.64
N SER A 81 7.82 -5.61 13.63
CA SER A 81 9.27 -5.82 13.71
C SER A 81 9.97 -4.67 14.45
N LYS A 82 11.09 -4.97 15.10
CA LYS A 82 11.98 -3.96 15.67
C LYS A 82 13.25 -3.75 14.86
N ASP A 83 13.50 -4.60 13.87
CA ASP A 83 14.76 -4.65 13.12
C ASP A 83 14.59 -4.69 11.59
N LEU A 84 13.34 -4.75 11.09
CA LEU A 84 12.97 -4.87 9.68
C LEU A 84 13.34 -6.21 9.02
N TYR A 85 13.93 -7.12 9.75
CA TYR A 85 14.35 -8.44 9.26
C TYR A 85 13.48 -9.58 9.79
N ASN A 86 13.06 -9.47 11.04
CA ASN A 86 12.32 -10.50 11.76
C ASN A 86 10.93 -9.99 12.09
N TRP A 87 9.92 -10.69 11.60
CA TRP A 87 8.54 -10.25 11.62
C TRP A 87 7.67 -11.15 12.48
N LYS A 88 7.00 -10.56 13.45
CA LYS A 88 5.99 -11.24 14.27
C LYS A 88 4.63 -11.10 13.60
N ASN A 89 3.90 -12.18 13.46
CA ASN A 89 2.52 -12.16 12.99
C ASN A 89 1.59 -11.63 14.10
N GLU A 90 1.00 -10.47 13.87
CA GLU A 90 0.03 -9.84 14.78
C GLU A 90 -1.44 -10.17 14.41
N SER A 91 -1.64 -11.06 13.42
CA SER A 91 -2.93 -11.52 12.95
C SER A 91 -3.69 -10.50 12.09
N VAL A 92 -5.02 -10.60 12.05
CA VAL A 92 -5.90 -9.77 11.22
C VAL A 92 -6.16 -8.43 11.90
N ALA A 93 -5.71 -7.35 11.26
CA ALA A 93 -5.92 -5.99 11.75
C ALA A 93 -7.32 -5.46 11.43
N LEU A 94 -7.78 -5.68 10.18
CA LEU A 94 -9.14 -5.38 9.73
C LEU A 94 -9.73 -6.62 9.08
N ALA A 95 -10.78 -7.18 9.66
CA ALA A 95 -11.50 -8.30 9.08
C ALA A 95 -12.58 -7.81 8.10
N VAL A 96 -12.81 -8.57 7.01
CA VAL A 96 -14.06 -8.43 6.23
C VAL A 96 -15.26 -8.83 7.07
N GLU A 97 -16.43 -8.34 6.72
CA GLU A 97 -17.65 -8.58 7.47
C GLU A 97 -18.53 -9.66 6.81
N ASP A 98 -19.24 -10.45 7.61
CA ASP A 98 -20.18 -11.46 7.11
C ASP A 98 -21.59 -10.88 6.84
N ASN A 99 -21.81 -9.59 7.14
CA ASN A 99 -23.04 -8.89 6.85
C ASN A 99 -23.11 -8.50 5.36
N PRO A 100 -24.05 -9.01 4.56
CA PRO A 100 -24.16 -8.70 3.13
C PRO A 100 -24.42 -7.21 2.80
N GLU A 101 -24.92 -6.43 3.75
CA GLU A 101 -25.13 -4.98 3.60
C GLU A 101 -23.86 -4.17 3.83
N SER A 102 -22.80 -4.81 4.32
CA SER A 102 -21.50 -4.14 4.53
C SER A 102 -20.78 -3.86 3.22
N LEU A 103 -20.18 -2.67 3.12
CA LEU A 103 -19.34 -2.31 1.99
C LEU A 103 -17.99 -3.06 1.95
N ILE A 104 -17.62 -3.75 3.06
CA ILE A 104 -16.50 -4.68 3.12
C ILE A 104 -16.98 -6.12 3.37
N TYR A 105 -18.13 -6.48 2.77
CA TYR A 105 -18.65 -7.83 2.84
C TYR A 105 -17.63 -8.83 2.27
N LYS A 106 -17.56 -10.00 2.89
CA LYS A 106 -16.66 -11.11 2.51
C LYS A 106 -16.72 -11.42 1.01
N GLY A 107 -15.57 -11.40 0.36
CA GLY A 107 -15.44 -11.50 -1.09
C GLY A 107 -15.45 -10.15 -1.83
N CYS A 108 -15.50 -9.02 -1.12
CA CYS A 108 -15.17 -7.71 -1.66
C CYS A 108 -13.69 -7.64 -2.11
N ILE A 109 -13.24 -6.49 -2.62
CA ILE A 109 -11.82 -6.24 -2.86
C ILE A 109 -11.34 -5.20 -1.86
N ILE A 110 -10.25 -5.51 -1.16
CA ILE A 110 -9.51 -4.59 -0.29
C ILE A 110 -8.08 -4.59 -0.80
N GLU A 111 -7.61 -3.43 -1.28
CA GLU A 111 -6.26 -3.29 -1.83
C GLU A 111 -5.53 -2.08 -1.25
N ARG A 112 -4.20 -2.13 -1.27
CA ARG A 112 -3.31 -1.03 -0.89
C ARG A 112 -3.54 -0.47 0.53
N PRO A 113 -3.76 -1.26 1.57
CA PRO A 113 -4.00 -0.72 2.91
C PRO A 113 -2.79 0.06 3.42
N LYS A 114 -3.05 1.23 4.00
CA LYS A 114 -2.07 2.11 4.63
C LYS A 114 -2.60 2.59 5.97
N VAL A 115 -1.73 2.67 6.96
CA VAL A 115 -2.08 3.15 8.29
C VAL A 115 -1.22 4.34 8.67
N ILE A 116 -1.86 5.38 9.21
CA ILE A 116 -1.21 6.54 9.82
C ILE A 116 -1.71 6.71 11.25
N TYR A 117 -0.87 7.28 12.11
CA TYR A 117 -1.23 7.59 13.49
C TYR A 117 -1.58 9.06 13.62
N ASN A 118 -2.73 9.36 14.21
CA ASN A 118 -3.15 10.72 14.52
C ASN A 118 -2.79 11.05 15.96
N ASP A 119 -1.83 11.97 16.13
CA ASP A 119 -1.33 12.31 17.46
C ASP A 119 -2.33 13.14 18.29
N GLN A 120 -3.28 13.84 17.66
CA GLN A 120 -4.31 14.59 18.36
C GLN A 120 -5.40 13.69 18.93
N THR A 121 -5.93 12.77 18.13
CA THR A 121 -7.00 11.85 18.52
C THR A 121 -6.48 10.57 19.17
N LYS A 122 -5.16 10.31 19.11
CA LYS A 122 -4.50 9.07 19.55
C LYS A 122 -5.05 7.81 18.86
N LYS A 123 -5.58 7.96 17.65
CA LYS A 123 -6.13 6.88 16.84
C LYS A 123 -5.16 6.47 15.73
N PHE A 124 -5.16 5.21 15.41
CA PHE A 124 -4.62 4.66 14.17
C PHE A 124 -5.71 4.68 13.13
N VAL A 125 -5.43 5.26 11.97
CA VAL A 125 -6.39 5.42 10.87
C VAL A 125 -5.88 4.67 9.66
N MET A 126 -6.67 3.71 9.19
CA MET A 126 -6.39 2.89 8.02
C MET A 126 -7.21 3.38 6.84
N TYR A 127 -6.57 3.53 5.70
CA TYR A 127 -7.19 3.75 4.40
C TYR A 127 -6.85 2.59 3.47
N PHE A 128 -7.76 2.28 2.56
CA PHE A 128 -7.56 1.25 1.54
C PHE A 128 -8.47 1.49 0.34
N HIS A 129 -8.05 0.99 -0.82
CA HIS A 129 -8.92 0.87 -2.00
C HIS A 129 -9.97 -0.22 -1.73
N SER A 130 -11.21 0.05 -2.04
CA SER A 130 -12.34 -0.84 -1.77
C SER A 130 -13.26 -0.97 -2.97
N GLU A 131 -13.50 -2.21 -3.39
CA GLU A 131 -14.51 -2.55 -4.38
C GLU A 131 -15.57 -3.46 -3.78
N LEU A 132 -16.79 -3.28 -4.24
CA LEU A 132 -17.94 -3.99 -3.68
C LEU A 132 -17.99 -5.46 -4.17
N PHE A 133 -18.52 -6.32 -3.34
CA PHE A 133 -18.71 -7.73 -3.67
C PHE A 133 -19.41 -7.90 -5.02
N ARG A 134 -18.80 -8.68 -5.92
CA ARG A 134 -19.30 -8.97 -7.29
C ARG A 134 -19.53 -7.75 -8.20
N ARG A 135 -18.90 -6.61 -7.91
CA ARG A 135 -19.00 -5.40 -8.73
C ARG A 135 -17.74 -5.09 -9.53
N GLY A 136 -16.74 -5.98 -9.49
CA GLY A 136 -15.45 -5.73 -10.13
C GLY A 136 -14.82 -4.44 -9.60
N TYR A 137 -14.32 -3.60 -10.49
CA TYR A 137 -13.65 -2.32 -10.17
C TYR A 137 -14.53 -1.10 -10.47
N GLU A 138 -15.87 -1.21 -10.32
CA GLU A 138 -16.81 -0.14 -10.63
C GLU A 138 -16.96 0.90 -9.50
N ALA A 139 -16.84 0.50 -8.25
CA ALA A 139 -17.07 1.40 -7.11
C ALA A 139 -15.95 2.42 -6.98
N ALA A 140 -14.70 1.98 -7.09
CA ALA A 140 -13.49 2.79 -6.91
C ALA A 140 -13.58 3.65 -5.64
N TYR A 141 -13.87 3.01 -4.50
CA TYR A 141 -14.04 3.65 -3.21
C TYR A 141 -12.74 3.70 -2.42
N THR A 142 -12.62 4.68 -1.56
CA THR A 142 -11.70 4.64 -0.43
C THR A 142 -12.42 4.12 0.80
N GLY A 143 -11.95 3.02 1.37
CA GLY A 143 -12.35 2.53 2.68
C GLY A 143 -11.55 3.20 3.79
N VAL A 144 -12.20 3.45 4.93
CA VAL A 144 -11.60 4.04 6.13
C VAL A 144 -11.98 3.22 7.36
N ALA A 145 -10.97 2.89 8.18
CA ALA A 145 -11.15 2.20 9.46
C ALA A 145 -10.25 2.81 10.54
N VAL A 146 -10.62 2.65 11.80
CA VAL A 146 -9.88 3.21 12.94
C VAL A 146 -9.65 2.19 14.04
N SER A 147 -8.57 2.38 14.81
CA SER A 147 -8.28 1.57 16.00
C SER A 147 -7.59 2.40 17.09
N ASP A 148 -7.72 1.94 18.34
CA ASP A 148 -6.93 2.43 19.48
C ASP A 148 -5.55 1.78 19.57
N LYS A 149 -5.33 0.68 18.86
CA LYS A 149 -4.08 -0.09 18.86
C LYS A 149 -3.51 -0.20 17.46
N ALA A 150 -2.19 -0.13 17.32
CA ALA A 150 -1.53 -0.28 16.04
C ALA A 150 -1.93 -1.58 15.33
N THR A 151 -1.96 -2.70 16.06
CA THR A 151 -2.29 -4.02 15.52
C THR A 151 -3.79 -4.26 15.29
N GLY A 152 -4.66 -3.33 15.68
CA GLY A 152 -6.10 -3.51 15.60
C GLY A 152 -6.73 -4.12 16.87
N PRO A 153 -7.96 -4.66 16.79
CA PRO A 153 -8.79 -4.67 15.60
C PRO A 153 -9.20 -3.26 15.15
N TYR A 154 -9.22 -3.06 13.84
CA TYR A 154 -9.73 -1.82 13.24
C TYR A 154 -11.23 -1.93 13.05
N GLN A 155 -11.94 -0.87 13.41
CA GLN A 155 -13.36 -0.71 13.16
C GLN A 155 -13.57 -0.03 11.81
N PHE A 156 -14.26 -0.68 10.89
CA PHE A 156 -14.67 -0.09 9.62
C PHE A 156 -15.63 1.08 9.86
N LEU A 157 -15.35 2.23 9.24
CA LEU A 157 -16.19 3.42 9.36
C LEU A 157 -17.07 3.65 8.13
N ARG A 158 -16.46 3.54 6.94
CA ARG A 158 -17.12 3.81 5.66
C ARG A 158 -16.25 3.42 4.48
N ALA A 159 -16.89 3.32 3.31
CA ALA A 159 -16.23 3.40 2.01
C ALA A 159 -17.05 4.32 1.08
N ALA A 160 -16.35 5.18 0.33
CA ALA A 160 -16.97 6.14 -0.59
C ALA A 160 -15.95 6.68 -1.59
N ARG A 161 -16.43 7.33 -2.64
CA ARG A 161 -15.61 8.15 -3.53
C ARG A 161 -15.16 9.44 -2.84
N VAL A 162 -14.11 10.05 -3.38
CA VAL A 162 -13.37 11.14 -2.74
C VAL A 162 -13.91 12.51 -3.18
N ASN A 163 -14.01 13.46 -2.25
CA ASN A 163 -14.32 14.88 -2.50
C ASN A 163 -15.57 15.14 -3.37
N PRO A 164 -16.77 14.59 -3.08
CA PRO A 164 -17.98 14.92 -3.82
C PRO A 164 -18.30 16.41 -3.71
N GLY A 165 -18.63 17.06 -4.85
CA GLY A 165 -18.99 18.47 -4.93
C GLY A 165 -17.82 19.47 -4.91
N TYR A 166 -16.57 18.99 -4.95
CA TYR A 166 -15.39 19.85 -4.97
C TYR A 166 -14.64 19.78 -6.31
N TRP A 167 -14.14 20.94 -6.76
CA TRP A 167 -13.25 21.03 -7.90
C TRP A 167 -11.78 20.94 -7.47
N PRO A 168 -10.90 20.36 -8.30
CA PRO A 168 -9.46 20.40 -8.03
C PRO A 168 -8.95 21.85 -7.95
N LEU A 169 -8.03 22.13 -7.03
CA LEU A 169 -7.47 23.45 -6.84
C LEU A 169 -6.74 23.96 -8.09
N ASN A 170 -6.08 23.08 -8.80
CA ASN A 170 -5.31 23.38 -10.01
C ASN A 170 -6.12 23.27 -11.33
N MET A 171 -7.45 23.24 -11.26
CA MET A 171 -8.32 23.30 -12.43
C MET A 171 -8.79 24.71 -12.67
N SER A 172 -8.48 25.27 -13.85
CA SER A 172 -8.83 26.64 -14.21
C SER A 172 -10.34 26.87 -14.26
N GLN A 173 -10.76 28.12 -14.09
CA GLN A 173 -12.18 28.51 -14.22
C GLN A 173 -12.73 28.21 -15.60
N ASP A 174 -11.92 28.38 -16.65
CA ASP A 174 -12.34 28.07 -18.02
C ASP A 174 -12.58 26.59 -18.19
N HIS A 175 -11.67 25.72 -17.70
CA HIS A 175 -11.89 24.29 -17.72
C HIS A 175 -13.14 23.89 -16.90
N ARG A 176 -13.45 24.55 -15.77
CA ARG A 176 -14.67 24.26 -14.98
C ARG A 176 -15.96 24.57 -15.72
N ARG A 177 -15.95 25.50 -16.70
CA ARG A 177 -17.11 25.95 -17.48
C ARG A 177 -17.36 25.11 -18.74
N LEU A 178 -16.39 24.34 -19.20
CA LEU A 178 -16.54 23.51 -20.39
C LEU A 178 -17.70 22.52 -20.21
N LYS A 179 -18.45 22.27 -21.26
CA LYS A 179 -19.47 21.22 -21.32
C LYS A 179 -18.90 20.06 -22.11
N LEU A 180 -18.25 19.13 -21.39
CA LEU A 180 -17.61 17.98 -22.00
C LEU A 180 -18.55 16.78 -21.95
N LYS A 181 -18.53 15.98 -23.02
CA LYS A 181 -19.22 14.70 -23.08
C LYS A 181 -18.25 13.64 -23.59
N ALA A 182 -18.27 12.45 -23.01
CA ALA A 182 -17.36 11.37 -23.39
C ALA A 182 -17.43 11.03 -24.90
N GLU A 183 -18.61 11.07 -25.48
CA GLU A 183 -18.87 10.80 -26.90
C GLU A 183 -18.12 11.74 -27.86
N ASP A 184 -17.79 12.97 -27.40
CA ASP A 184 -17.08 13.95 -28.22
C ASP A 184 -15.58 13.63 -28.38
N TYR A 185 -15.03 12.76 -27.52
CA TYR A 185 -13.60 12.44 -27.46
C TYR A 185 -13.23 11.09 -28.11
N GLY A 186 -14.23 10.34 -28.55
CA GLY A 186 -14.03 9.11 -29.31
C GLY A 186 -13.55 7.94 -28.45
N LYS A 187 -12.51 7.22 -28.92
CA LYS A 187 -12.05 5.99 -28.29
C LYS A 187 -11.03 6.26 -27.17
N TRP A 188 -11.08 5.45 -26.12
CA TRP A 188 -10.06 5.39 -25.08
C TRP A 188 -8.64 5.29 -25.67
N TRP A 189 -7.67 5.87 -24.96
CA TRP A 189 -6.24 5.81 -25.31
C TRP A 189 -5.84 6.54 -26.59
N THR A 190 -6.75 7.28 -27.22
CA THR A 190 -6.41 8.15 -28.34
C THR A 190 -5.97 9.54 -27.85
N PRO A 191 -5.20 10.32 -28.67
CA PRO A 191 -4.84 11.70 -28.31
C PRO A 191 -6.04 12.58 -27.98
N LYS A 192 -7.15 12.43 -28.73
CA LYS A 192 -8.39 13.17 -28.46
C LYS A 192 -9.04 12.80 -27.12
N TRP A 193 -9.01 11.52 -26.76
CA TRP A 193 -9.45 11.06 -25.44
C TRP A 193 -8.61 11.66 -24.32
N ARG A 194 -7.27 11.67 -24.49
CA ARG A 194 -6.35 12.30 -23.56
C ARG A 194 -6.65 13.77 -23.33
N GLU A 195 -6.95 14.52 -24.40
CA GLU A 195 -7.40 15.91 -24.31
C GLU A 195 -8.63 16.06 -23.41
N GLY A 196 -9.65 15.21 -23.58
CA GLY A 196 -10.83 15.20 -22.72
C GLY A 196 -10.50 14.98 -21.24
N VAL A 197 -9.59 14.05 -20.94
CA VAL A 197 -9.10 13.81 -19.58
C VAL A 197 -8.39 15.04 -19.04
N GLU A 198 -7.46 15.61 -19.80
CA GLU A 198 -6.71 16.81 -19.42
C GLU A 198 -7.65 17.99 -19.11
N GLN A 199 -8.72 18.17 -19.89
CA GLN A 199 -9.77 19.17 -19.67
C GLN A 199 -10.72 18.81 -18.51
N GLY A 200 -10.60 17.63 -17.88
CA GLY A 200 -11.36 17.22 -16.71
C GLY A 200 -12.71 16.58 -16.99
N LEU A 201 -12.81 15.79 -18.04
CA LEU A 201 -14.02 15.01 -18.38
C LEU A 201 -14.51 14.21 -17.18
N PHE A 202 -13.67 13.33 -16.62
CA PHE A 202 -14.03 12.48 -15.48
C PHE A 202 -14.24 13.24 -14.17
N VAL A 203 -13.55 14.36 -13.96
CA VAL A 203 -13.81 15.23 -12.81
C VAL A 203 -15.26 15.70 -12.80
N ARG A 204 -15.80 16.05 -13.96
CA ARG A 204 -17.21 16.48 -14.10
C ARG A 204 -18.18 15.34 -13.95
N GLU A 205 -17.95 14.23 -14.62
CA GLU A 205 -18.81 13.05 -14.53
C GLU A 205 -18.97 12.58 -13.08
N ASN A 206 -17.87 12.66 -12.32
CA ASN A 206 -17.82 12.24 -10.94
C ASN A 206 -17.99 13.39 -9.93
N PHE A 207 -18.38 14.60 -10.38
CA PHE A 207 -18.43 15.78 -9.50
C PHE A 207 -19.32 15.59 -8.28
N TYR A 208 -20.54 15.10 -8.46
CA TYR A 208 -21.48 14.91 -7.37
C TYR A 208 -21.31 13.58 -6.64
N SER A 209 -20.91 12.54 -7.33
CA SER A 209 -20.67 11.20 -6.73
C SER A 209 -19.34 11.10 -5.99
N GLY A 210 -18.42 12.00 -6.25
CA GLY A 210 -17.05 11.97 -5.77
C GLY A 210 -16.09 11.30 -6.75
N GLN A 211 -14.81 11.63 -6.64
CA GLN A 211 -13.75 11.13 -7.50
C GLN A 211 -13.43 9.66 -7.20
N MET A 212 -13.14 8.89 -8.24
CA MET A 212 -12.68 7.50 -8.12
C MET A 212 -11.37 7.43 -7.35
N SER A 213 -11.19 6.38 -6.56
CA SER A 213 -9.92 6.12 -5.87
C SER A 213 -9.59 4.64 -5.97
N ARG A 214 -8.48 4.33 -6.65
CA ARG A 214 -7.94 2.97 -6.78
C ARG A 214 -6.61 2.85 -6.06
N ASP A 215 -5.53 2.45 -6.73
CA ASP A 215 -4.21 2.37 -6.10
C ASP A 215 -3.87 3.61 -5.31
N MET A 216 -3.47 3.44 -4.06
CA MET A 216 -3.32 4.58 -3.16
C MET A 216 -2.18 4.44 -2.16
N THR A 217 -1.75 5.57 -1.66
CA THR A 217 -0.89 5.67 -0.48
C THR A 217 -1.32 6.81 0.43
N LEU A 218 -0.79 6.85 1.66
CA LEU A 218 -0.95 7.94 2.61
C LEU A 218 0.39 8.60 2.89
N PHE A 219 0.34 9.89 3.16
CA PHE A 219 1.51 10.66 3.59
C PHE A 219 1.11 11.63 4.70
N VAL A 220 1.90 11.67 5.77
CA VAL A 220 1.79 12.67 6.84
C VAL A 220 3.00 13.59 6.72
N ASP A 221 2.75 14.87 6.51
CA ASP A 221 3.79 15.89 6.38
C ASP A 221 4.33 16.36 7.73
N ASP A 222 5.46 17.05 7.74
CA ASP A 222 6.14 17.56 8.94
C ASP A 222 5.27 18.49 9.79
N ASN A 223 4.29 19.15 9.17
CA ASN A 223 3.33 20.04 9.86
C ASN A 223 2.12 19.29 10.44
N GLY A 224 2.09 17.95 10.35
CA GLY A 224 1.01 17.09 10.82
C GLY A 224 -0.21 17.04 9.91
N LYS A 225 -0.20 17.67 8.74
CA LYS A 225 -1.24 17.45 7.73
C LYS A 225 -1.05 16.12 7.04
N ALA A 226 -2.16 15.44 6.79
CA ALA A 226 -2.15 14.17 6.10
C ALA A 226 -2.82 14.26 4.73
N TYR A 227 -2.36 13.42 3.82
CA TYR A 227 -2.80 13.38 2.43
C TYR A 227 -3.00 11.94 1.98
N GLN A 228 -4.04 11.73 1.17
CA GLN A 228 -4.16 10.55 0.34
C GLN A 228 -3.73 10.87 -1.09
N ILE A 229 -2.86 10.04 -1.65
CA ILE A 229 -2.45 10.08 -3.05
C ILE A 229 -3.02 8.83 -3.71
N TYR A 230 -3.73 8.98 -4.82
CA TYR A 230 -4.46 7.85 -5.41
C TYR A 230 -4.61 7.98 -6.92
N SER A 231 -4.73 6.83 -7.60
CA SER A 231 -5.13 6.75 -9.00
C SER A 231 -6.62 7.01 -9.11
N SER A 232 -6.97 7.90 -10.02
CA SER A 232 -8.34 8.35 -10.27
C SER A 232 -8.62 8.43 -11.77
N GLU A 233 -9.83 8.85 -12.14
CA GLU A 233 -10.19 9.08 -13.53
C GLU A 233 -9.88 7.85 -14.41
N GLU A 234 -10.28 6.65 -13.98
CA GLU A 234 -9.99 5.35 -14.61
C GLU A 234 -8.47 5.05 -14.73
N ASN A 235 -7.71 5.38 -13.68
CA ASN A 235 -6.24 5.33 -13.61
C ASN A 235 -5.52 6.26 -14.60
N LEU A 236 -6.24 7.20 -15.18
CA LEU A 236 -5.68 8.15 -16.14
C LEU A 236 -4.99 9.34 -15.47
N THR A 237 -5.28 9.59 -14.20
CA THR A 237 -4.79 10.77 -13.46
C THR A 237 -4.53 10.40 -12.01
N LEU A 238 -3.43 10.86 -11.45
CA LEU A 238 -3.25 10.85 -9.99
C LEU A 238 -3.97 12.04 -9.36
N GLN A 239 -4.50 11.84 -8.17
CA GLN A 239 -5.04 12.91 -7.36
C GLN A 239 -4.40 12.89 -5.97
N ILE A 240 -4.20 14.07 -5.37
CA ILE A 240 -3.71 14.25 -4.00
C ILE A 240 -4.76 15.04 -3.23
N ALA A 241 -5.32 14.44 -2.19
CA ALA A 241 -6.38 15.02 -1.37
C ALA A 241 -5.92 15.23 0.07
N GLU A 242 -6.14 16.45 0.61
CA GLU A 242 -5.86 16.78 2.01
C GLU A 242 -6.92 16.14 2.91
N LEU A 243 -6.48 15.47 3.98
CA LEU A 243 -7.34 14.88 4.98
C LEU A 243 -7.72 15.90 6.07
N SER A 244 -8.82 15.63 6.76
CA SER A 244 -9.24 16.37 7.97
C SER A 244 -8.24 16.22 9.12
N ASN A 245 -8.34 17.08 10.13
CA ASN A 245 -7.41 17.06 11.27
C ASN A 245 -7.42 15.75 12.06
N ASP A 246 -8.54 15.02 12.07
CA ASP A 246 -8.66 13.69 12.68
C ASP A 246 -8.25 12.54 11.74
N TYR A 247 -7.83 12.87 10.53
CA TYR A 247 -7.47 11.95 9.44
C TYR A 247 -8.59 11.03 8.95
N THR A 248 -9.83 11.21 9.38
CA THR A 248 -10.91 10.29 9.00
C THR A 248 -11.73 10.76 7.79
N ARG A 249 -11.60 12.01 7.34
CA ARG A 249 -12.36 12.63 6.25
C ARG A 249 -11.46 13.44 5.34
N TYR A 250 -12.02 14.03 4.29
CA TYR A 250 -11.34 14.96 3.39
C TYR A 250 -11.78 16.40 3.70
N THR A 251 -10.87 17.35 3.44
CA THR A 251 -11.16 18.80 3.55
C THR A 251 -11.89 19.36 2.33
N GLY A 252 -11.95 18.61 1.23
CA GLY A 252 -12.40 19.07 -0.08
C GLY A 252 -11.25 19.67 -0.93
N LYS A 253 -10.07 19.88 -0.36
CA LYS A 253 -8.90 20.37 -1.12
C LYS A 253 -8.18 19.20 -1.78
N TYR A 254 -8.03 19.26 -3.10
CA TYR A 254 -7.26 18.28 -3.85
C TYR A 254 -6.73 18.88 -5.15
N ILE A 255 -5.74 18.22 -5.70
CA ILE A 255 -5.16 18.54 -7.01
C ILE A 255 -5.17 17.31 -7.91
N ARG A 256 -5.02 17.55 -9.19
CA ARG A 256 -4.74 16.54 -10.23
C ARG A 256 -3.26 16.60 -10.57
N VAL A 257 -2.64 15.43 -10.71
CA VAL A 257 -1.22 15.26 -11.07
C VAL A 257 -1.15 14.39 -12.32
N GLU A 258 -0.41 14.83 -13.34
CA GLU A 258 -0.25 14.13 -14.62
C GLU A 258 -1.60 13.69 -15.24
N PRO A 259 -2.55 14.61 -15.51
CA PRO A 259 -3.81 14.24 -16.16
C PRO A 259 -3.58 13.55 -17.50
N GLY A 260 -4.17 12.37 -17.66
CA GLY A 260 -3.96 11.53 -18.84
C GLY A 260 -2.61 10.81 -18.88
N GLY A 261 -1.82 10.87 -17.80
CA GLY A 261 -0.50 10.24 -17.72
C GLY A 261 -0.52 8.74 -17.48
N HIS A 262 -1.66 8.17 -17.05
CA HIS A 262 -1.82 6.74 -16.76
C HIS A 262 -0.87 6.26 -15.66
N ASN A 263 -1.12 6.69 -14.43
CA ASN A 263 -0.28 6.37 -13.28
C ASN A 263 -1.04 5.54 -12.25
N GLU A 264 -0.38 4.48 -11.79
CA GLU A 264 -0.81 3.60 -10.71
C GLU A 264 0.24 3.54 -9.59
N ALA A 265 -0.08 2.86 -8.50
CA ALA A 265 0.83 2.49 -7.42
C ALA A 265 1.65 3.67 -6.86
N PRO A 266 1.04 4.80 -6.49
CA PRO A 266 1.79 5.93 -5.95
C PRO A 266 2.47 5.57 -4.63
N THR A 267 3.75 5.95 -4.51
CA THR A 267 4.53 5.93 -3.28
C THR A 267 5.19 7.29 -3.12
N ILE A 268 5.39 7.78 -1.90
CA ILE A 268 5.87 9.14 -1.68
C ILE A 268 6.80 9.23 -0.48
N PHE A 269 7.79 10.11 -0.56
CA PHE A 269 8.61 10.53 0.58
C PHE A 269 9.03 12.00 0.42
N LYS A 270 9.50 12.60 1.51
CA LYS A 270 10.01 13.96 1.54
C LYS A 270 11.48 13.96 1.95
N ARG A 271 12.31 14.74 1.23
CA ARG A 271 13.72 14.94 1.55
C ARG A 271 14.14 16.35 1.17
N ASN A 272 14.88 17.03 2.05
CA ASN A 272 15.40 18.38 1.82
C ASN A 272 14.33 19.38 1.35
N GLY A 273 13.10 19.28 1.92
CA GLY A 273 11.98 20.15 1.59
C GLY A 273 11.26 19.81 0.27
N LYS A 274 11.74 18.83 -0.50
CA LYS A 274 11.11 18.37 -1.74
C LYS A 274 10.34 17.05 -1.53
N TYR A 275 9.26 16.92 -2.27
CA TYR A 275 8.46 15.70 -2.32
C TYR A 275 8.84 14.88 -3.55
N PHE A 276 9.07 13.60 -3.36
CA PHE A 276 9.41 12.64 -4.39
C PHE A 276 8.32 11.56 -4.42
N MET A 277 7.69 11.38 -5.56
CA MET A 277 6.66 10.37 -5.76
C MET A 277 7.13 9.38 -6.84
N ILE A 278 7.10 8.09 -6.51
CA ILE A 278 7.40 7.01 -7.45
C ILE A 278 6.10 6.29 -7.76
N THR A 279 5.79 6.12 -9.04
CA THR A 279 4.57 5.49 -9.55
C THR A 279 4.91 4.45 -10.60
N SER A 280 3.92 3.72 -11.07
CA SER A 280 4.00 2.84 -12.24
C SER A 280 3.10 3.35 -13.38
N GLY A 281 3.33 2.84 -14.59
CA GLY A 281 2.32 2.90 -15.65
C GLY A 281 1.17 1.92 -15.40
N CYS A 282 0.19 1.90 -16.32
CA CYS A 282 -0.97 1.01 -16.27
C CYS A 282 -0.79 -0.11 -17.31
N THR A 283 -0.36 -1.28 -16.87
CA THR A 283 -0.15 -2.47 -17.71
C THR A 283 -0.83 -3.73 -17.12
N GLY A 284 -1.88 -3.51 -16.32
CA GLY A 284 -2.53 -4.58 -15.57
C GLY A 284 -1.57 -5.20 -14.55
N TRP A 285 -1.44 -6.51 -14.55
CA TRP A 285 -0.53 -7.23 -13.65
C TRP A 285 0.92 -7.31 -14.15
N ASP A 286 1.19 -6.90 -15.38
CA ASP A 286 2.54 -6.93 -15.93
C ASP A 286 3.37 -5.76 -15.38
N PRO A 287 4.63 -5.99 -14.99
CA PRO A 287 5.50 -4.94 -14.48
C PRO A 287 5.89 -3.96 -15.60
N ASN A 288 6.14 -2.73 -15.23
CA ASN A 288 6.61 -1.68 -16.12
C ASN A 288 7.62 -0.76 -15.44
N ALA A 289 8.16 0.19 -16.17
CA ALA A 289 9.15 1.13 -15.67
C ALA A 289 8.54 2.05 -14.60
N ALA A 290 9.24 2.24 -13.50
CA ALA A 290 8.89 3.24 -12.51
C ALA A 290 8.97 4.65 -13.10
N ARG A 291 8.15 5.56 -12.58
CA ARG A 291 8.12 6.98 -12.94
C ARG A 291 8.39 7.80 -11.70
N LEU A 292 9.19 8.84 -11.84
CA LEU A 292 9.52 9.75 -10.76
C LEU A 292 8.86 11.10 -11.00
N LEU A 293 8.11 11.57 -10.03
CA LEU A 293 7.57 12.93 -10.02
C LEU A 293 8.12 13.68 -8.79
N VAL A 294 8.43 14.95 -8.95
CA VAL A 294 9.01 15.79 -7.90
C VAL A 294 8.25 17.11 -7.79
N ALA A 295 8.02 17.57 -6.57
CA ALA A 295 7.39 18.86 -6.27
C ALA A 295 8.06 19.57 -5.08
N ASP A 296 7.94 20.88 -5.02
CA ASP A 296 8.33 21.70 -3.87
C ASP A 296 7.17 21.90 -2.86
N ASP A 297 5.93 21.71 -3.30
CA ASP A 297 4.70 21.72 -2.50
C ASP A 297 3.84 20.52 -2.87
N ILE A 298 3.32 19.81 -1.87
CA ILE A 298 2.53 18.58 -2.09
C ILE A 298 1.24 18.84 -2.87
N LEU A 299 0.63 20.03 -2.73
CA LEU A 299 -0.53 20.49 -3.49
C LEU A 299 -0.15 21.44 -4.64
N GLY A 300 1.15 21.56 -4.95
CA GLY A 300 1.69 22.38 -6.01
C GLY A 300 1.85 21.65 -7.34
N GLU A 301 2.77 22.16 -8.16
CA GLU A 301 3.13 21.59 -9.46
C GLU A 301 4.08 20.40 -9.28
N TRP A 302 3.75 19.27 -9.88
CA TRP A 302 4.58 18.08 -9.96
C TRP A 302 5.23 17.97 -11.33
N LYS A 303 6.52 17.66 -11.36
CA LYS A 303 7.31 17.52 -12.60
C LYS A 303 7.80 16.09 -12.76
N LEU A 304 7.66 15.56 -13.97
CA LEU A 304 8.12 14.23 -14.33
C LEU A 304 9.64 14.22 -14.54
N TYR A 305 10.31 13.22 -14.00
CA TYR A 305 11.74 12.96 -14.10
C TYR A 305 12.00 11.53 -14.62
N PRO A 306 13.23 11.22 -15.03
CA PRO A 306 13.60 9.88 -15.48
C PRO A 306 13.33 8.80 -14.42
N ASN A 307 13.20 7.55 -14.88
CA ASN A 307 13.04 6.38 -14.02
C ASN A 307 14.12 6.35 -12.93
N PRO A 308 13.75 6.29 -11.64
CA PRO A 308 14.72 6.24 -10.54
C PRO A 308 15.41 4.87 -10.41
N CYS A 309 14.85 3.81 -11.02
CA CYS A 309 15.48 2.50 -11.08
C CYS A 309 16.57 2.49 -12.14
N VAL A 310 17.74 1.93 -11.81
CA VAL A 310 18.89 1.86 -12.72
C VAL A 310 19.53 0.48 -12.73
N GLY A 311 20.14 0.10 -13.86
CA GLY A 311 20.77 -1.20 -14.06
C GLY A 311 19.83 -2.23 -14.69
N ALA A 312 20.24 -3.48 -14.69
CA ALA A 312 19.47 -4.58 -15.31
C ALA A 312 18.11 -4.78 -14.62
N GLY A 313 17.03 -4.81 -15.39
CA GLY A 313 15.66 -4.97 -14.91
C GLY A 313 14.98 -3.67 -14.47
N ALA A 314 15.65 -2.53 -14.57
CA ALA A 314 15.11 -1.21 -14.22
C ALA A 314 13.90 -0.82 -15.09
N GLU A 315 13.87 -1.25 -16.33
CA GLU A 315 12.78 -1.04 -17.29
C GLU A 315 11.46 -1.70 -16.88
N LEU A 316 11.52 -2.65 -15.93
CA LEU A 316 10.38 -3.35 -15.35
C LEU A 316 10.31 -3.16 -13.83
N THR A 317 10.98 -2.15 -13.27
CA THR A 317 11.06 -1.94 -11.82
C THR A 317 11.46 -3.24 -11.10
N PHE A 318 12.45 -3.96 -11.65
CA PHE A 318 12.92 -5.28 -11.19
C PHE A 318 11.81 -6.34 -11.13
N LYS A 319 10.87 -6.30 -12.08
CA LYS A 319 9.66 -7.14 -12.17
C LYS A 319 8.74 -6.96 -10.95
N SER A 320 8.54 -5.72 -10.53
CA SER A 320 7.69 -5.38 -9.37
C SER A 320 6.95 -4.07 -9.57
N GLN A 321 6.01 -3.76 -8.67
CA GLN A 321 5.27 -2.51 -8.62
C GLN A 321 5.35 -1.93 -7.21
N GLY A 322 5.63 -0.63 -7.09
CA GLY A 322 5.75 0.07 -5.81
C GLY A 322 4.49 -0.07 -4.94
N THR A 323 4.68 -0.17 -3.63
CA THR A 323 3.57 -0.22 -2.67
C THR A 323 3.69 0.86 -1.61
N TYR A 324 4.91 1.18 -1.17
CA TYR A 324 5.17 2.20 -0.16
C TYR A 324 6.62 2.66 -0.17
N ILE A 325 6.90 3.80 0.46
CA ILE A 325 8.25 4.22 0.84
C ILE A 325 8.21 4.68 2.29
N PHE A 326 9.18 4.24 3.08
CA PHE A 326 9.26 4.64 4.48
C PHE A 326 10.70 4.96 4.90
N PRO A 327 10.89 5.91 5.85
CA PRO A 327 12.20 6.21 6.41
C PRO A 327 12.64 5.14 7.41
N VAL A 328 13.94 4.83 7.42
CA VAL A 328 14.55 3.99 8.45
C VAL A 328 14.84 4.84 9.68
N GLN A 329 14.19 4.52 10.77
CA GLN A 329 14.31 5.30 12.00
C GLN A 329 15.74 5.30 12.56
N GLY A 330 16.16 6.48 13.01
CA GLY A 330 17.50 6.67 13.57
C GLY A 330 18.63 6.80 12.52
N LYS A 331 18.30 6.74 11.22
CA LYS A 331 19.25 6.97 10.11
C LYS A 331 18.79 8.17 9.28
N LYS A 332 19.75 9.06 8.97
CA LYS A 332 19.48 10.24 8.14
C LYS A 332 19.40 9.84 6.66
N ASP A 333 18.46 10.43 5.93
CA ASP A 333 18.28 10.22 4.48
C ASP A 333 18.17 8.74 4.06
N ALA A 334 17.76 7.87 4.99
CA ALA A 334 17.63 6.44 4.76
C ALA A 334 16.16 6.09 4.48
N PHE A 335 15.86 5.68 3.26
CA PHE A 335 14.53 5.30 2.82
C PHE A 335 14.55 3.93 2.17
N ILE A 336 13.50 3.15 2.41
CA ILE A 336 13.29 1.85 1.77
C ILE A 336 12.12 1.98 0.80
N PHE A 337 12.36 1.65 -0.47
CA PHE A 337 11.33 1.43 -1.48
C PHE A 337 10.75 0.03 -1.30
N MET A 338 9.47 -0.04 -0.97
CA MET A 338 8.70 -1.30 -0.93
C MET A 338 7.98 -1.49 -2.25
N ALA A 339 8.06 -2.68 -2.79
CA ALA A 339 7.34 -3.09 -3.99
C ALA A 339 6.94 -4.57 -3.88
N ASP A 340 5.93 -4.95 -4.64
CA ASP A 340 5.47 -6.34 -4.74
C ASP A 340 5.69 -6.87 -6.16
N ARG A 341 6.19 -8.09 -6.24
CA ARG A 341 6.17 -8.90 -7.46
C ARG A 341 4.91 -9.73 -7.46
N TRP A 342 3.92 -9.24 -8.18
CA TRP A 342 2.61 -9.88 -8.26
C TRP A 342 2.67 -11.25 -8.94
N ARG A 343 1.83 -12.16 -8.49
CA ARG A 343 1.60 -13.48 -9.10
C ARG A 343 0.10 -13.72 -9.25
N PRO A 344 -0.55 -13.22 -10.31
CA PRO A 344 -2.01 -13.25 -10.45
C PRO A 344 -2.60 -14.67 -10.46
N SER A 345 -1.82 -15.67 -10.92
CA SER A 345 -2.23 -17.08 -10.92
C SER A 345 -2.13 -17.75 -9.53
N ASN A 346 -1.43 -17.15 -8.58
CA ASN A 346 -1.30 -17.58 -7.20
C ASN A 346 -0.98 -16.36 -6.32
N PRO A 347 -1.98 -15.51 -5.99
CA PRO A 347 -1.74 -14.23 -5.36
C PRO A 347 -1.01 -14.28 -4.02
N ILE A 348 -1.25 -15.32 -3.20
CA ILE A 348 -0.56 -15.49 -1.92
C ILE A 348 0.97 -15.67 -2.10
N ASP A 349 1.41 -16.19 -3.26
CA ASP A 349 2.83 -16.40 -3.55
C ASP A 349 3.53 -15.16 -4.14
N GLY A 350 2.93 -13.98 -4.04
CA GLY A 350 3.60 -12.71 -4.32
C GLY A 350 4.90 -12.58 -3.53
N ARG A 351 5.89 -11.85 -4.08
CA ARG A 351 7.19 -11.66 -3.45
C ARG A 351 7.44 -10.19 -3.19
N TYR A 352 8.14 -9.92 -2.09
CA TYR A 352 8.47 -8.56 -1.66
C TYR A 352 9.81 -8.12 -2.21
N ILE A 353 9.83 -6.95 -2.83
CA ILE A 353 11.02 -6.31 -3.36
C ILE A 353 11.26 -5.06 -2.55
N TRP A 354 12.08 -5.17 -1.49
CA TRP A 354 12.47 -4.02 -0.71
C TRP A 354 13.90 -3.64 -1.04
N LEU A 355 14.08 -2.41 -1.50
CA LEU A 355 15.38 -1.92 -1.95
C LEU A 355 15.69 -0.58 -1.26
N PRO A 356 16.97 -0.33 -0.89
CA PRO A 356 17.37 0.96 -0.34
C PRO A 356 17.31 2.02 -1.43
N ILE A 357 16.81 3.20 -1.09
CA ILE A 357 16.91 4.39 -1.94
C ILE A 357 18.25 5.04 -1.65
N GLN A 358 19.07 5.18 -2.68
CA GLN A 358 20.28 5.97 -2.67
C GLN A 358 20.02 7.32 -3.33
N PHE A 359 20.93 8.29 -3.19
CA PHE A 359 20.77 9.61 -3.79
C PHE A 359 21.99 9.97 -4.62
N GLU A 360 21.76 10.38 -5.86
CA GLU A 360 22.77 10.92 -6.76
C GLU A 360 22.30 12.31 -7.22
N ASN A 361 23.10 13.35 -6.98
CA ASN A 361 22.71 14.75 -7.25
C ASN A 361 21.34 15.13 -6.67
N ASP A 362 21.06 14.71 -5.43
CA ASP A 362 19.79 14.90 -4.70
C ASP A 362 18.58 14.15 -5.25
N PHE A 363 18.72 13.38 -6.32
CA PHE A 363 17.63 12.55 -6.85
C PHE A 363 17.72 11.10 -6.36
N PRO A 364 16.58 10.43 -6.15
CA PRO A 364 16.54 9.03 -5.74
C PRO A 364 17.05 8.12 -6.85
N VAL A 365 17.86 7.15 -6.45
CA VAL A 365 18.35 6.07 -7.30
C VAL A 365 18.12 4.75 -6.60
N ILE A 366 17.49 3.81 -7.31
CA ILE A 366 17.19 2.47 -6.82
C ILE A 366 17.91 1.46 -7.68
N LYS A 367 18.76 0.64 -7.04
CA LYS A 367 19.53 -0.42 -7.69
C LYS A 367 19.14 -1.76 -7.14
N TRP A 368 19.12 -2.77 -8.00
CA TRP A 368 18.91 -4.15 -7.54
C TRP A 368 20.04 -4.61 -6.62
N MET A 369 19.68 -5.27 -5.53
CA MET A 369 20.58 -5.94 -4.59
C MET A 369 20.01 -7.31 -4.26
N ASP A 370 20.74 -8.39 -4.50
CA ASP A 370 20.29 -9.75 -4.16
C ASP A 370 20.11 -9.93 -2.66
N ARG A 371 20.94 -9.24 -1.88
CA ARG A 371 20.91 -9.23 -0.42
C ARG A 371 21.54 -7.95 0.11
N TRP A 372 20.91 -7.34 1.12
CA TRP A 372 21.43 -6.13 1.76
C TRP A 372 20.95 -6.04 3.22
N ASP A 373 21.60 -5.20 4.01
CA ASP A 373 21.23 -4.86 5.38
C ASP A 373 21.27 -3.35 5.61
N LEU A 374 20.87 -2.89 6.80
CA LEU A 374 20.77 -1.46 7.12
C LEU A 374 22.12 -0.73 7.16
N SER A 375 23.27 -1.42 7.05
CA SER A 375 24.58 -0.76 6.95
C SER A 375 24.76 -0.02 5.61
N VAL A 376 23.95 -0.34 4.60
CA VAL A 376 23.97 0.37 3.30
C VAL A 376 23.65 1.87 3.44
N PHE A 377 23.05 2.28 4.55
CA PHE A 377 22.72 3.67 4.88
C PHE A 377 23.74 4.34 5.82
N ASN A 378 24.90 3.79 5.99
CA ASN A 378 25.97 4.36 6.84
C ASN A 378 26.88 5.31 6.06
#